data_32db55217db84d7d38f82a031dfd0868
#
_entry.id   32db55217db84d7d38f82a031dfd0868
#
_cell.length_a   1.000
_cell.length_b   1.000
_cell.length_c   1.000
_cell.angle_alpha   90.00
_cell.angle_beta   90.00
_cell.angle_gamma   90.00
#
_symmetry.space_group_name_H-M   'P 1'
#
loop_
_entity.id
_entity.type
_entity.pdbx_description
1 polymer ?
#
loop_
_entity_poly.entity_id
_entity_poly.type
_entity_poly.pdbx_seq_one_letter_code
_entity_poly.pdbx_strand_id
1 'polypeptide(L)'
;MKQLFTFLILINLVACNKNNDKADGYGNFEATEVTISAEASGKIEYLNLEEGAILAPNTQVGLIDTIQHYLSKQQLIASKKTIASKSGNVLSQTAVLNEQLKTTVIEQKRIQNMFAENAATKRQVDEINGKVNVLNEQIKSIKTQEAPISNEQKSIDVQIEKANDQIKKCKIINPFQGTVLAKYSEANEITNFGKPLYKIADISEMNLRIFISEKQLNQIVVGQKVIVKIDTEEDMKSYPGTIYWIATSAEFTPKIIQTKEERANLVYAVKVKVKNDGSLKIGMPAEMWIK
;
A
#
# COMPACT_ATOMS: atom_id res chain seq x y z
N MET A 1 -22.07 74.75 -40.81
CA MET A 1 -22.72 74.00 -39.74
C MET A 1 -23.10 72.53 -40.12
N LYS A 2 -23.57 72.24 -41.32
CA LYS A 2 -23.91 70.88 -41.77
C LYS A 2 -22.71 69.93 -41.86
N GLN A 3 -21.50 70.36 -42.21
CA GLN A 3 -20.32 69.50 -42.29
C GLN A 3 -19.67 69.15 -40.95
N LEU A 4 -19.89 69.97 -39.92
CA LEU A 4 -19.40 69.71 -38.55
C LEU A 4 -20.24 68.64 -37.84
N PHE A 5 -21.52 68.59 -38.19
CA PHE A 5 -22.43 67.59 -37.63
C PHE A 5 -22.22 66.15 -38.19
N THR A 6 -21.80 66.05 -39.45
CA THR A 6 -21.48 64.79 -40.12
C THR A 6 -20.18 64.15 -39.59
N PHE A 7 -19.23 64.99 -39.16
CA PHE A 7 -17.95 64.54 -38.60
C PHE A 7 -18.11 63.99 -37.13
N LEU A 8 -19.08 64.55 -36.38
CA LEU A 8 -19.37 64.10 -34.99
C LEU A 8 -20.10 62.78 -34.94
N ILE A 9 -20.84 62.36 -35.98
CA ILE A 9 -21.57 61.09 -36.06
C ILE A 9 -20.64 59.94 -36.42
N LEU A 10 -19.49 60.19 -37.11
CA LEU A 10 -18.55 59.14 -37.48
C LEU A 10 -17.65 58.66 -36.32
N ILE A 11 -17.54 59.44 -35.23
CA ILE A 11 -16.68 59.08 -34.07
C ILE A 11 -17.36 58.06 -33.12
N ASN A 12 -18.68 57.91 -33.22
CA ASN A 12 -19.41 56.99 -32.33
C ASN A 12 -19.52 55.52 -32.81
N LEU A 13 -18.93 55.15 -33.95
CA LEU A 13 -18.95 53.78 -34.49
C LEU A 13 -17.74 52.91 -34.12
N VAL A 14 -16.79 53.43 -33.32
CA VAL A 14 -15.55 52.67 -32.93
C VAL A 14 -15.64 52.05 -31.54
N ALA A 15 -16.73 52.24 -30.82
CA ALA A 15 -16.84 51.73 -29.45
C ALA A 15 -17.88 50.62 -29.34
N CYS A 16 -17.56 49.41 -29.77
CA CYS A 16 -18.09 48.15 -29.24
C CYS A 16 -17.48 46.95 -29.99
N ASN A 17 -16.20 46.75 -29.89
CA ASN A 17 -15.65 45.43 -30.08
C ASN A 17 -15.33 44.86 -28.70
N LYS A 18 -16.35 44.50 -27.95
CA LYS A 18 -16.20 43.56 -26.84
C LYS A 18 -15.92 42.21 -27.50
N ASN A 19 -14.65 41.88 -27.66
CA ASN A 19 -14.25 40.50 -27.87
C ASN A 19 -14.84 39.73 -26.71
N ASN A 20 -15.98 39.08 -26.95
CA ASN A 20 -16.48 38.00 -26.08
C ASN A 20 -15.52 36.81 -26.30
N ASP A 21 -14.31 36.94 -25.76
CA ASP A 21 -13.40 35.79 -25.69
C ASP A 21 -14.07 34.74 -24.85
N LYS A 22 -14.64 33.74 -25.51
CA LYS A 22 -15.22 32.57 -24.82
C LYS A 22 -14.08 31.60 -24.53
N ALA A 23 -14.08 31.05 -23.32
CA ALA A 23 -13.17 29.98 -22.97
C ALA A 23 -13.32 28.78 -23.93
N ASP A 24 -12.23 28.10 -24.20
CA ASP A 24 -12.19 26.93 -25.07
C ASP A 24 -12.77 25.68 -24.43
N GLY A 25 -12.82 25.62 -23.09
CA GLY A 25 -13.42 24.53 -22.36
C GLY A 25 -13.74 24.93 -20.94
N TYR A 26 -14.76 24.26 -20.40
CA TYR A 26 -15.24 24.43 -19.01
C TYR A 26 -15.20 23.11 -18.29
N GLY A 27 -14.89 23.15 -17.00
CA GLY A 27 -14.88 21.95 -16.18
C GLY A 27 -14.58 22.22 -14.72
N ASN A 28 -14.30 21.15 -13.98
CA ASN A 28 -14.06 21.23 -12.55
C ASN A 28 -12.73 20.59 -12.19
N PHE A 29 -12.13 21.07 -11.12
CA PHE A 29 -10.95 20.45 -10.54
C PHE A 29 -11.29 19.15 -9.83
N GLU A 30 -10.48 18.13 -10.09
CA GLU A 30 -10.53 16.81 -9.48
C GLU A 30 -9.16 16.51 -8.84
N ALA A 31 -9.15 15.65 -7.82
CA ALA A 31 -7.94 15.01 -7.31
C ALA A 31 -8.11 13.50 -7.28
N THR A 32 -7.02 12.76 -7.26
CA THR A 32 -7.07 11.32 -7.04
C THR A 32 -7.26 11.07 -5.55
N GLU A 33 -8.46 10.69 -5.18
CA GLU A 33 -8.83 10.40 -3.80
C GLU A 33 -8.56 8.92 -3.47
N VAL A 34 -7.93 8.67 -2.34
CA VAL A 34 -7.69 7.32 -1.82
C VAL A 34 -8.37 7.19 -0.46
N THR A 35 -9.20 6.18 -0.32
CA THR A 35 -9.82 5.84 0.96
C THR A 35 -8.94 4.84 1.70
N ILE A 36 -8.46 5.22 2.88
CA ILE A 36 -7.69 4.35 3.76
C ILE A 36 -8.67 3.62 4.66
N SER A 37 -8.62 2.29 4.59
CA SER A 37 -9.50 1.40 5.33
C SER A 37 -8.74 0.59 6.37
N ALA A 38 -9.44 0.09 7.38
CA ALA A 38 -8.88 -0.75 8.43
C ALA A 38 -8.39 -2.10 7.85
N GLU A 39 -7.16 -2.48 8.16
CA GLU A 39 -6.58 -3.77 7.80
C GLU A 39 -6.73 -4.83 8.90
N ALA A 40 -7.34 -4.45 10.04
CA ALA A 40 -7.63 -5.31 11.17
C ALA A 40 -9.00 -4.97 11.78
N SER A 41 -9.53 -5.90 12.58
CA SER A 41 -10.75 -5.69 13.34
C SER A 41 -10.41 -5.49 14.82
N GLY A 42 -11.07 -4.55 15.48
CA GLY A 42 -10.88 -4.25 16.89
C GLY A 42 -11.31 -2.83 17.27
N LYS A 43 -11.06 -2.45 18.51
CA LYS A 43 -11.28 -1.08 18.97
C LYS A 43 -10.16 -0.17 18.47
N ILE A 44 -10.50 1.00 17.97
CA ILE A 44 -9.53 2.05 17.61
C ILE A 44 -9.05 2.70 18.92
N GLU A 45 -7.79 2.46 19.30
CA GLU A 45 -7.22 3.04 20.52
C GLU A 45 -7.00 4.55 20.37
N TYR A 46 -6.49 4.97 19.22
CA TYR A 46 -6.39 6.36 18.82
C TYR A 46 -6.40 6.49 17.30
N LEU A 47 -6.83 7.66 16.81
CA LEU A 47 -6.80 8.05 15.40
C LEU A 47 -6.51 9.56 15.33
N ASN A 48 -5.22 9.91 15.29
CA ASN A 48 -4.70 11.27 15.37
C ASN A 48 -4.56 11.87 13.98
N LEU A 49 -5.69 12.28 13.42
CA LEU A 49 -5.76 13.02 12.17
C LEU A 49 -7.00 13.93 12.20
N GLU A 50 -6.92 15.04 11.49
CA GLU A 50 -8.00 16.01 11.31
C GLU A 50 -8.20 16.30 9.83
N GLU A 51 -9.41 16.65 9.44
CA GLU A 51 -9.71 17.09 8.08
C GLU A 51 -8.94 18.37 7.75
N GLY A 52 -8.34 18.40 6.57
CA GLY A 52 -7.46 19.48 6.13
C GLY A 52 -5.99 19.33 6.54
N ALA A 53 -5.65 18.40 7.43
CA ALA A 53 -4.26 18.14 7.82
C ALA A 53 -3.46 17.52 6.68
N ILE A 54 -2.19 17.91 6.55
CA ILE A 54 -1.25 17.31 5.61
C ILE A 54 -0.48 16.21 6.32
N LEU A 55 -0.59 14.98 5.83
CA LEU A 55 0.11 13.82 6.37
C LEU A 55 1.32 13.46 5.50
N ALA A 56 2.43 13.15 6.16
CA ALA A 56 3.62 12.62 5.51
C ALA A 56 3.48 11.11 5.22
N PRO A 57 4.21 10.55 4.24
CA PRO A 57 4.21 9.12 3.97
C PRO A 57 4.80 8.34 5.16
N ASN A 58 4.32 7.10 5.36
CA ASN A 58 4.73 6.19 6.43
C ASN A 58 4.53 6.72 7.87
N THR A 59 3.71 7.76 8.06
CA THR A 59 3.33 8.25 9.38
C THR A 59 2.26 7.35 9.99
N GLN A 60 2.48 6.87 11.21
CA GLN A 60 1.45 6.16 11.97
C GLN A 60 0.46 7.17 12.53
N VAL A 61 -0.76 7.14 12.01
CA VAL A 61 -1.86 8.06 12.38
C VAL A 61 -2.84 7.47 13.38
N GLY A 62 -2.80 6.13 13.57
CA GLY A 62 -3.69 5.47 14.49
C GLY A 62 -3.23 4.07 14.90
N LEU A 63 -3.99 3.47 15.81
CA LEU A 63 -3.76 2.12 16.30
C LEU A 63 -5.10 1.45 16.62
N ILE A 64 -5.28 0.24 16.12
CA ILE A 64 -6.35 -0.68 16.52
C ILE A 64 -5.79 -1.58 17.63
N ASP A 65 -6.62 -1.97 18.59
CA ASP A 65 -6.22 -2.82 19.72
C ASP A 65 -5.44 -4.07 19.26
N THR A 66 -4.26 -4.26 19.83
CA THR A 66 -3.34 -5.36 19.50
C THR A 66 -3.28 -6.44 20.56
N ILE A 67 -3.97 -6.28 21.69
CA ILE A 67 -3.79 -7.13 22.89
C ILE A 67 -3.98 -8.62 22.56
N GLN A 68 -5.06 -8.97 21.85
CA GLN A 68 -5.34 -10.38 21.51
C GLN A 68 -4.26 -10.97 20.59
N HIS A 69 -3.81 -10.23 19.58
CA HIS A 69 -2.74 -10.68 18.69
C HIS A 69 -1.40 -10.80 19.42
N TYR A 70 -1.10 -9.85 20.31
CA TYR A 70 0.10 -9.89 21.15
C TYR A 70 0.12 -11.11 22.07
N LEU A 71 -0.98 -11.41 22.75
CA LEU A 71 -1.09 -12.57 23.65
C LEU A 71 -0.97 -13.89 22.85
N SER A 72 -1.62 -13.97 21.69
CA SER A 72 -1.47 -15.12 20.78
C SER A 72 -0.01 -15.33 20.37
N LYS A 73 0.71 -14.27 20.00
CA LYS A 73 2.14 -14.32 19.71
C LYS A 73 2.95 -14.84 20.92
N GLN A 74 2.68 -14.36 22.13
CA GLN A 74 3.38 -14.82 23.35
C GLN A 74 3.16 -16.31 23.59
N GLN A 75 1.94 -16.83 23.37
CA GLN A 75 1.63 -18.25 23.46
C GLN A 75 2.45 -19.07 22.46
N LEU A 76 2.58 -18.61 21.21
CA LEU A 76 3.41 -19.27 20.19
C LEU A 76 4.90 -19.25 20.56
N ILE A 77 5.40 -18.15 21.13
CA ILE A 77 6.79 -18.07 21.63
C ILE A 77 7.03 -19.08 22.76
N ALA A 78 6.06 -19.25 23.68
CA ALA A 78 6.14 -20.26 24.73
C ALA A 78 6.16 -21.69 24.14
N SER A 79 5.31 -21.97 23.15
CA SER A 79 5.32 -23.26 22.43
C SER A 79 6.65 -23.51 21.72
N LYS A 80 7.24 -22.49 21.08
CA LYS A 80 8.59 -22.60 20.45
C LYS A 80 9.65 -23.01 21.48
N LYS A 81 9.63 -22.44 22.70
CA LYS A 81 10.56 -22.82 23.77
C LYS A 81 10.39 -24.29 24.19
N THR A 82 9.15 -24.80 24.24
CA THR A 82 8.88 -26.21 24.54
C THR A 82 9.47 -27.13 23.48
N ILE A 83 9.34 -26.78 22.18
CA ILE A 83 9.91 -27.55 21.08
C ILE A 83 11.45 -27.50 21.14
N ALA A 84 12.03 -26.34 21.43
CA ALA A 84 13.50 -26.22 21.60
C ALA A 84 14.01 -27.12 22.74
N SER A 85 13.25 -27.29 23.84
CA SER A 85 13.58 -28.23 24.91
C SER A 85 13.55 -29.70 24.47
N LYS A 86 12.60 -30.07 23.58
CA LYS A 86 12.59 -31.42 22.97
C LYS A 86 13.86 -31.67 22.15
N SER A 87 14.30 -30.69 21.36
CA SER A 87 15.54 -30.77 20.60
C SER A 87 16.77 -30.93 21.52
N GLY A 88 16.82 -30.17 22.61
CA GLY A 88 17.87 -30.33 23.64
C GLY A 88 17.94 -31.73 24.22
N ASN A 89 16.79 -32.35 24.49
CA ASN A 89 16.73 -33.72 24.99
C ASN A 89 17.29 -34.73 23.98
N VAL A 90 16.94 -34.60 22.69
CA VAL A 90 17.48 -35.48 21.62
C VAL A 90 18.99 -35.34 21.52
N LEU A 91 19.51 -34.11 21.56
CA LEU A 91 20.98 -33.86 21.55
C LEU A 91 21.66 -34.49 22.76
N SER A 92 21.09 -34.35 23.96
CA SER A 92 21.67 -34.93 25.18
C SER A 92 21.71 -36.46 25.13
N GLN A 93 20.61 -37.08 24.69
CA GLN A 93 20.56 -38.55 24.52
C GLN A 93 21.56 -39.06 23.50
N THR A 94 21.68 -38.32 22.36
CA THR A 94 22.66 -38.63 21.32
C THR A 94 24.10 -38.52 21.86
N ALA A 95 24.38 -37.51 22.68
CA ALA A 95 25.69 -37.33 23.30
C ALA A 95 26.06 -38.48 24.24
N VAL A 96 25.13 -38.93 25.09
CA VAL A 96 25.36 -40.09 25.97
C VAL A 96 25.64 -41.36 25.20
N LEU A 97 24.89 -41.67 24.14
CA LEU A 97 25.12 -42.84 23.30
C LEU A 97 26.46 -42.76 22.54
N ASN A 98 26.84 -41.58 22.09
CA ASN A 98 28.17 -41.39 21.43
C ASN A 98 29.32 -41.67 22.39
N GLU A 99 29.25 -41.28 23.68
CA GLU A 99 30.31 -41.64 24.64
C GLU A 99 30.31 -43.11 24.96
N GLN A 100 29.13 -43.78 25.03
CA GLN A 100 29.06 -45.25 25.16
C GLN A 100 29.64 -45.96 23.93
N LEU A 101 29.36 -45.48 22.72
CA LEU A 101 29.92 -46.01 21.49
C LEU A 101 31.43 -45.88 21.48
N LYS A 102 31.96 -44.72 21.86
CA LYS A 102 33.40 -44.45 21.92
C LYS A 102 34.14 -45.39 22.81
N THR A 103 33.63 -45.65 24.04
CA THR A 103 34.22 -46.61 24.98
C THR A 103 34.12 -48.07 24.46
N THR A 104 33.00 -48.43 23.83
CA THR A 104 32.77 -49.77 23.26
C THR A 104 33.67 -50.00 22.05
N VAL A 105 33.93 -49.00 21.21
CA VAL A 105 34.89 -49.12 20.09
C VAL A 105 36.34 -49.30 20.56
N ILE A 106 36.73 -48.65 21.66
CA ILE A 106 38.05 -48.88 22.26
C ILE A 106 38.17 -50.32 22.72
N GLU A 107 37.12 -50.87 23.40
CA GLU A 107 37.09 -52.28 23.81
C GLU A 107 37.08 -53.26 22.63
N GLN A 108 36.32 -52.94 21.56
CA GLN A 108 36.30 -53.68 20.30
C GLN A 108 37.71 -53.83 19.73
N LYS A 109 38.47 -52.74 19.65
CA LYS A 109 39.83 -52.74 19.15
C LYS A 109 40.75 -53.62 20.02
N ARG A 110 40.58 -53.56 21.35
CA ARG A 110 41.35 -54.41 22.28
C ARG A 110 41.05 -55.89 22.05
N ILE A 111 39.78 -56.30 21.97
CA ILE A 111 39.40 -57.70 21.74
C ILE A 111 39.85 -58.17 20.35
N GLN A 112 39.77 -57.34 19.33
CA GLN A 112 40.28 -57.69 17.99
C GLN A 112 41.79 -57.91 17.97
N ASN A 113 42.60 -57.13 18.70
CA ASN A 113 44.03 -57.32 18.85
C ASN A 113 44.33 -58.61 19.59
N MET A 114 43.65 -58.92 20.70
CA MET A 114 43.76 -60.16 21.44
C MET A 114 43.38 -61.39 20.58
N PHE A 115 42.37 -61.28 19.73
CA PHE A 115 42.00 -62.35 18.81
C PHE A 115 43.08 -62.63 17.76
N ALA A 116 43.72 -61.57 17.24
CA ALA A 116 44.89 -61.70 16.31
C ALA A 116 46.08 -62.42 16.95
N GLU A 117 46.23 -62.29 18.30
CA GLU A 117 47.25 -62.94 19.09
C GLU A 117 46.81 -64.34 19.67
N ASN A 118 45.59 -64.84 19.24
CA ASN A 118 45.01 -66.09 19.76
C ASN A 118 44.63 -66.05 21.26
N ALA A 119 44.53 -64.84 21.83
CA ALA A 119 44.17 -64.62 23.27
C ALA A 119 42.67 -64.29 23.49
N ALA A 120 41.83 -64.26 22.45
CA ALA A 120 40.39 -64.12 22.51
C ALA A 120 39.69 -65.12 21.58
N THR A 121 38.39 -65.39 21.86
CA THR A 121 37.61 -66.30 21.03
C THR A 121 36.81 -65.52 19.97
N LYS A 122 36.47 -66.20 18.86
CA LYS A 122 35.59 -65.62 17.83
C LYS A 122 34.27 -65.15 18.38
N ARG A 123 33.69 -65.88 19.35
CA ARG A 123 32.45 -65.48 20.04
C ARG A 123 32.59 -64.11 20.71
N GLN A 124 33.70 -63.80 21.37
CA GLN A 124 33.95 -62.51 22.00
C GLN A 124 34.01 -61.38 20.97
N VAL A 125 34.67 -61.63 19.81
CA VAL A 125 34.70 -60.66 18.69
C VAL A 125 33.29 -60.40 18.14
N ASP A 126 32.51 -61.46 17.90
CA ASP A 126 31.14 -61.34 17.39
C ASP A 126 30.22 -60.60 18.38
N GLU A 127 30.37 -60.85 19.70
CA GLU A 127 29.60 -60.18 20.76
C GLU A 127 29.93 -58.69 20.84
N ILE A 128 31.20 -58.27 20.77
CA ILE A 128 31.56 -56.86 20.83
C ILE A 128 31.13 -56.11 19.55
N ASN A 129 31.25 -56.74 18.38
CA ASN A 129 30.77 -56.21 17.11
C ASN A 129 29.25 -55.99 17.17
N GLY A 130 28.50 -56.92 17.74
CA GLY A 130 27.05 -56.78 17.96
C GLY A 130 26.72 -55.61 18.86
N LYS A 131 27.45 -55.35 19.95
CA LYS A 131 27.25 -54.18 20.83
C LYS A 131 27.48 -52.87 20.10
N VAL A 132 28.56 -52.76 19.28
CA VAL A 132 28.84 -51.56 18.44
C VAL A 132 27.68 -51.33 17.47
N ASN A 133 27.22 -52.36 16.79
CA ASN A 133 26.11 -52.26 15.83
C ASN A 133 24.81 -51.76 16.50
N VAL A 134 24.45 -52.32 17.68
CA VAL A 134 23.28 -51.90 18.45
C VAL A 134 23.38 -50.40 18.81
N LEU A 135 24.53 -49.94 19.31
CA LEU A 135 24.69 -48.51 19.66
C LEU A 135 24.55 -47.61 18.45
N ASN A 136 25.14 -48.00 17.29
CA ASN A 136 24.98 -47.23 16.05
C ASN A 136 23.52 -47.14 15.62
N GLU A 137 22.73 -48.22 15.66
CA GLU A 137 21.32 -48.21 15.31
C GLU A 137 20.47 -47.40 16.33
N GLN A 138 20.85 -47.44 17.63
CA GLN A 138 20.20 -46.58 18.64
C GLN A 138 20.45 -45.09 18.36
N ILE A 139 21.71 -44.69 18.07
CA ILE A 139 22.04 -43.31 17.71
C ILE A 139 21.26 -42.88 16.46
N LYS A 140 21.21 -43.76 15.45
CA LYS A 140 20.46 -43.48 14.22
C LYS A 140 18.96 -43.29 14.49
N SER A 141 18.35 -44.16 15.31
CA SER A 141 16.95 -44.07 15.72
C SER A 141 16.62 -42.75 16.42
N ILE A 142 17.47 -42.30 17.36
CA ILE A 142 17.30 -41.01 18.04
C ILE A 142 17.45 -39.87 17.10
N LYS A 143 18.44 -39.84 16.20
CA LYS A 143 18.64 -38.81 15.19
C LYS A 143 17.46 -38.65 14.24
N THR A 144 16.67 -39.72 13.97
CA THR A 144 15.47 -39.58 13.15
C THR A 144 14.41 -38.67 13.77
N GLN A 145 14.49 -38.40 15.09
CA GLN A 145 13.57 -37.48 15.77
C GLN A 145 13.93 -36.02 15.56
N GLU A 146 15.14 -35.67 15.05
CA GLU A 146 15.58 -34.31 14.82
C GLU A 146 14.75 -33.63 13.70
N ALA A 147 14.50 -34.33 12.60
CA ALA A 147 13.77 -33.77 11.46
C ALA A 147 12.31 -33.36 11.77
N PRO A 148 11.49 -34.20 12.44
CA PRO A 148 10.16 -33.82 12.89
C PRO A 148 10.18 -32.60 13.82
N ILE A 149 11.10 -32.55 14.79
CA ILE A 149 11.23 -31.42 15.73
C ILE A 149 11.61 -30.14 14.99
N SER A 150 12.57 -30.20 14.05
CA SER A 150 12.94 -29.07 13.21
C SER A 150 11.78 -28.57 12.36
N ASN A 151 10.96 -29.45 11.79
CA ASN A 151 9.77 -29.08 11.01
C ASN A 151 8.69 -28.45 11.89
N GLU A 152 8.47 -28.99 13.10
CA GLU A 152 7.55 -28.41 14.09
C GLU A 152 8.01 -26.98 14.46
N GLN A 153 9.30 -26.77 14.69
CA GLN A 153 9.86 -25.45 14.98
C GLN A 153 9.66 -24.45 13.84
N LYS A 154 9.92 -24.85 12.59
CA LYS A 154 9.66 -24.02 11.42
C LYS A 154 8.19 -23.65 11.29
N SER A 155 7.29 -24.59 11.56
CA SER A 155 5.83 -24.31 11.53
C SER A 155 5.44 -23.26 12.57
N ILE A 156 5.98 -23.32 13.78
CA ILE A 156 5.73 -22.30 14.80
C ILE A 156 6.33 -20.95 14.41
N ASP A 157 7.51 -20.93 13.77
CA ASP A 157 8.12 -19.69 13.31
C ASP A 157 7.22 -18.97 12.28
N VAL A 158 6.64 -19.68 11.34
CA VAL A 158 5.67 -19.13 10.38
C VAL A 158 4.41 -18.61 11.09
N GLN A 159 3.94 -19.29 12.14
CA GLN A 159 2.78 -18.81 12.91
C GLN A 159 3.11 -17.53 13.70
N ILE A 160 4.33 -17.40 14.24
CA ILE A 160 4.80 -16.17 14.89
C ILE A 160 4.89 -15.02 13.88
N GLU A 161 5.39 -15.26 12.66
CA GLU A 161 5.41 -14.26 11.59
C GLU A 161 4.01 -13.81 11.22
N LYS A 162 3.05 -14.73 11.09
CA LYS A 162 1.64 -14.39 10.86
C LYS A 162 1.07 -13.52 11.98
N ALA A 163 1.36 -13.84 13.24
CA ALA A 163 0.92 -13.02 14.38
C ALA A 163 1.57 -11.63 14.35
N ASN A 164 2.83 -11.52 13.95
CA ASN A 164 3.50 -10.23 13.76
C ASN A 164 2.87 -9.39 12.64
N ASP A 165 2.49 -10.01 11.51
CA ASP A 165 1.80 -9.33 10.42
C ASP A 165 0.43 -8.80 10.88
N GLN A 166 -0.32 -9.60 11.65
CA GLN A 166 -1.59 -9.15 12.24
C GLN A 166 -1.41 -7.94 13.17
N ILE A 167 -0.38 -7.95 14.03
CA ILE A 167 -0.04 -6.80 14.90
C ILE A 167 0.36 -5.57 14.05
N LYS A 168 1.09 -5.78 12.95
CA LYS A 168 1.47 -4.70 12.04
C LYS A 168 0.25 -4.08 11.37
N LYS A 169 -0.72 -4.88 10.94
CA LYS A 169 -1.98 -4.43 10.32
C LYS A 169 -2.91 -3.66 11.27
N CYS A 170 -2.72 -3.80 12.59
CA CYS A 170 -3.41 -2.96 13.56
C CYS A 170 -2.89 -1.51 13.58
N LYS A 171 -1.70 -1.24 13.04
CA LYS A 171 -1.16 0.11 12.91
C LYS A 171 -1.75 0.78 11.67
N ILE A 172 -2.41 1.91 11.86
CA ILE A 172 -2.95 2.71 10.76
C ILE A 172 -1.82 3.62 10.28
N ILE A 173 -1.25 3.30 9.11
CA ILE A 173 -0.10 4.01 8.54
C ILE A 173 -0.54 4.73 7.29
N ASN A 174 -0.22 6.02 7.18
CA ASN A 174 -0.50 6.81 5.98
C ASN A 174 0.47 6.40 4.84
N PRO A 175 -0.05 5.96 3.66
CA PRO A 175 0.80 5.37 2.62
C PRO A 175 1.58 6.40 1.79
N PHE A 176 1.07 7.63 1.61
CA PHE A 176 1.68 8.68 0.79
C PHE A 176 1.41 10.06 1.35
N GLN A 177 2.16 11.06 0.89
CA GLN A 177 1.92 12.45 1.27
C GLN A 177 0.63 12.97 0.67
N GLY A 178 -0.25 13.55 1.51
CA GLY A 178 -1.50 14.13 1.05
C GLY A 178 -2.25 14.88 2.14
N THR A 179 -3.35 15.49 1.74
CA THR A 179 -4.29 16.20 2.63
C THR A 179 -5.46 15.30 2.97
N VAL A 180 -5.82 15.21 4.23
CA VAL A 180 -7.02 14.48 4.70
C VAL A 180 -8.25 15.23 4.22
N LEU A 181 -9.09 14.57 3.43
CA LEU A 181 -10.32 15.16 2.87
C LEU A 181 -11.54 14.88 3.75
N ALA A 182 -11.58 13.72 4.37
CA ALA A 182 -12.68 13.32 5.25
C ALA A 182 -12.20 12.28 6.26
N LYS A 183 -12.73 12.32 7.47
CA LYS A 183 -12.53 11.36 8.55
C LYS A 183 -13.82 10.57 8.75
N TYR A 184 -13.77 9.25 8.71
CA TYR A 184 -14.95 8.37 8.78
C TYR A 184 -15.07 7.60 10.08
N SER A 185 -14.04 7.58 10.90
CA SER A 185 -14.01 6.85 12.18
C SER A 185 -13.29 7.65 13.24
N GLU A 186 -13.69 7.40 14.50
CA GLU A 186 -13.11 8.09 15.67
C GLU A 186 -12.42 7.11 16.61
N ALA A 187 -11.56 7.66 17.48
CA ALA A 187 -10.98 6.90 18.59
C ALA A 187 -12.10 6.31 19.47
N ASN A 188 -11.87 5.12 20.01
CA ASN A 188 -12.81 4.34 20.81
C ASN A 188 -13.97 3.68 20.03
N GLU A 189 -14.10 3.88 18.72
CA GLU A 189 -15.02 3.09 17.90
C GLU A 189 -14.48 1.67 17.67
N ILE A 190 -15.40 0.74 17.40
CA ILE A 190 -15.07 -0.60 16.91
C ILE A 190 -15.03 -0.55 15.39
N THR A 191 -13.91 -1.00 14.82
CA THR A 191 -13.74 -1.14 13.37
C THR A 191 -13.63 -2.60 12.95
N ASN A 192 -13.91 -2.87 11.68
CA ASN A 192 -13.76 -4.18 11.04
C ASN A 192 -12.87 -4.06 9.80
N PHE A 193 -12.27 -5.18 9.39
CA PHE A 193 -11.50 -5.25 8.15
C PHE A 193 -12.27 -4.65 6.97
N GLY A 194 -11.65 -3.72 6.24
CA GLY A 194 -12.22 -3.03 5.10
C GLY A 194 -13.09 -1.81 5.44
N LYS A 195 -13.41 -1.52 6.72
CA LYS A 195 -14.16 -0.29 7.08
C LYS A 195 -13.33 0.94 6.77
N PRO A 196 -13.86 1.94 6.02
CA PRO A 196 -13.19 3.21 5.78
C PRO A 196 -12.83 3.94 7.08
N LEU A 197 -11.61 4.44 7.18
CA LEU A 197 -11.13 5.23 8.31
C LEU A 197 -11.01 6.70 7.96
N TYR A 198 -10.39 7.02 6.83
CA TYR A 198 -10.28 8.39 6.32
C TYR A 198 -10.02 8.39 4.82
N LYS A 199 -10.23 9.54 4.20
CA LYS A 199 -9.94 9.79 2.79
C LYS A 199 -8.81 10.80 2.67
N ILE A 200 -7.85 10.55 1.76
CA ILE A 200 -6.69 11.39 1.54
C ILE A 200 -6.47 11.60 0.03
N ALA A 201 -5.98 12.78 -0.35
CA ALA A 201 -5.53 13.06 -1.71
C ALA A 201 -4.30 13.94 -1.70
N ASP A 202 -3.44 13.75 -2.70
CA ASP A 202 -2.42 14.75 -3.02
C ASP A 202 -3.08 15.87 -3.83
N ILE A 203 -3.23 17.02 -3.20
CA ILE A 203 -3.80 18.23 -3.82
C ILE A 203 -2.73 19.26 -4.19
N SER A 204 -1.45 18.93 -4.15
CA SER A 204 -0.36 19.79 -4.60
C SER A 204 -0.39 20.04 -6.12
N GLU A 205 -0.86 19.04 -6.87
CA GLU A 205 -1.22 19.14 -8.27
C GLU A 205 -2.67 18.70 -8.45
N MET A 206 -3.48 19.55 -9.12
CA MET A 206 -4.89 19.28 -9.36
C MET A 206 -5.10 18.89 -10.83
N ASN A 207 -6.08 18.05 -11.06
CA ASN A 207 -6.52 17.65 -12.40
C ASN A 207 -7.78 18.47 -12.74
N LEU A 208 -7.68 19.38 -13.71
CA LEU A 208 -8.86 20.02 -14.25
C LEU A 208 -9.45 19.11 -15.34
N ARG A 209 -10.65 18.57 -15.11
CA ARG A 209 -11.41 17.83 -16.12
C ARG A 209 -12.34 18.80 -16.82
N ILE A 210 -12.08 19.05 -18.08
CA ILE A 210 -12.86 19.94 -18.95
C ILE A 210 -13.51 19.15 -20.07
N PHE A 211 -14.50 19.78 -20.69
CA PHE A 211 -15.22 19.24 -21.82
C PHE A 211 -15.10 20.18 -23.01
N ILE A 212 -14.71 19.67 -24.16
CA ILE A 212 -14.55 20.42 -25.41
C ILE A 212 -15.38 19.80 -26.51
N SER A 213 -15.73 20.59 -27.53
CA SER A 213 -16.43 20.13 -28.72
C SER A 213 -15.49 19.41 -29.70
N GLU A 214 -16.07 18.62 -30.63
CA GLU A 214 -15.32 17.97 -31.70
C GLU A 214 -14.48 18.95 -32.54
N LYS A 215 -15.00 20.16 -32.78
CA LYS A 215 -14.28 21.19 -33.55
C LYS A 215 -12.99 21.65 -32.87
N GLN A 216 -12.99 21.72 -31.54
CA GLN A 216 -11.86 22.13 -30.73
C GLN A 216 -10.83 20.99 -30.54
N LEU A 217 -11.27 19.73 -30.67
CA LEU A 217 -10.40 18.57 -30.50
C LEU A 217 -9.20 18.59 -31.46
N ASN A 218 -9.38 19.09 -32.68
CA ASN A 218 -8.30 19.21 -33.67
C ASN A 218 -7.26 20.30 -33.33
N GLN A 219 -7.52 21.16 -32.33
CA GLN A 219 -6.68 22.26 -31.93
C GLN A 219 -5.81 21.96 -30.72
N ILE A 220 -5.97 20.77 -30.14
CA ILE A 220 -5.27 20.38 -28.92
C ILE A 220 -4.48 19.08 -29.12
N VAL A 221 -3.36 18.98 -28.39
CA VAL A 221 -2.53 17.78 -28.34
C VAL A 221 -2.08 17.52 -26.91
N VAL A 222 -1.81 16.26 -26.58
CA VAL A 222 -1.23 15.89 -25.30
C VAL A 222 0.17 16.52 -25.17
N GLY A 223 0.46 17.11 -24.01
CA GLY A 223 1.69 17.88 -23.74
C GLY A 223 1.56 19.38 -24.01
N GLN A 224 0.47 19.84 -24.61
CA GLN A 224 0.25 21.27 -24.89
C GLN A 224 0.07 22.06 -23.60
N LYS A 225 0.71 23.24 -23.55
CA LYS A 225 0.53 24.21 -22.47
C LYS A 225 -0.71 25.06 -22.73
N VAL A 226 -1.51 25.24 -21.70
CA VAL A 226 -2.76 26.02 -21.73
C VAL A 226 -2.80 26.97 -20.53
N ILE A 227 -3.69 27.94 -20.58
CA ILE A 227 -3.99 28.81 -19.45
C ILE A 227 -5.31 28.32 -18.84
N VAL A 228 -5.30 28.09 -17.54
CA VAL A 228 -6.49 27.76 -16.74
C VAL A 228 -6.85 28.99 -15.94
N LYS A 229 -8.11 29.39 -15.97
CA LYS A 229 -8.62 30.53 -15.19
C LYS A 229 -9.71 30.09 -14.24
N ILE A 230 -9.70 30.66 -13.04
CA ILE A 230 -10.76 30.52 -12.03
C ILE A 230 -11.33 31.90 -11.72
N ASP A 231 -12.60 31.95 -11.39
CA ASP A 231 -13.25 33.16 -10.92
C ASP A 231 -12.75 33.52 -9.52
N THR A 232 -12.47 34.81 -9.30
CA THR A 232 -12.22 35.39 -7.99
C THR A 232 -13.14 36.60 -7.79
N GLU A 233 -13.18 37.18 -6.60
CA GLU A 233 -14.10 38.29 -6.28
C GLU A 233 -13.91 39.50 -7.18
N GLU A 234 -12.66 39.80 -7.59
CA GLU A 234 -12.32 41.02 -8.36
C GLU A 234 -12.07 40.74 -9.84
N ASP A 235 -11.46 39.58 -10.18
CA ASP A 235 -11.04 39.25 -11.56
C ASP A 235 -10.78 37.72 -11.65
N MET A 236 -10.38 37.28 -12.86
CA MET A 236 -10.02 35.88 -13.10
C MET A 236 -8.52 35.63 -12.79
N LYS A 237 -8.24 34.69 -11.87
CA LYS A 237 -6.89 34.25 -11.58
C LYS A 237 -6.44 33.17 -12.57
N SER A 238 -5.24 33.36 -13.15
CA SER A 238 -4.71 32.48 -14.19
C SER A 238 -3.64 31.53 -13.64
N TYR A 239 -3.68 30.27 -14.08
CA TYR A 239 -2.72 29.23 -13.76
C TYR A 239 -2.17 28.60 -15.04
N PRO A 240 -0.88 28.28 -15.11
CA PRO A 240 -0.34 27.46 -16.19
C PRO A 240 -0.81 26.03 -16.04
N GLY A 241 -1.35 25.45 -17.12
CA GLY A 241 -1.76 24.06 -17.17
C GLY A 241 -1.08 23.31 -18.31
N THR A 242 -1.06 21.98 -18.22
CA THR A 242 -0.56 21.12 -19.29
C THR A 242 -1.56 20.01 -19.54
N ILE A 243 -2.00 19.86 -20.78
CA ILE A 243 -2.88 18.76 -21.20
C ILE A 243 -2.10 17.46 -21.10
N TYR A 244 -2.59 16.49 -20.32
CA TYR A 244 -1.92 15.19 -20.19
C TYR A 244 -2.76 14.01 -20.66
N TRP A 245 -4.06 14.24 -20.89
CA TRP A 245 -4.96 13.19 -21.36
C TRP A 245 -6.13 13.79 -22.15
N ILE A 246 -6.52 13.12 -23.23
CA ILE A 246 -7.69 13.44 -24.07
C ILE A 246 -8.49 12.15 -24.23
N ALA A 247 -9.80 12.23 -24.01
CA ALA A 247 -10.68 11.07 -24.17
C ALA A 247 -10.68 10.53 -25.60
N THR A 248 -10.64 9.21 -25.75
CA THR A 248 -10.72 8.53 -27.05
C THR A 248 -12.15 8.33 -27.53
N SER A 249 -13.14 8.55 -26.66
CA SER A 249 -14.57 8.44 -26.96
C SER A 249 -15.29 9.70 -26.48
N ALA A 250 -16.32 10.08 -27.24
CA ALA A 250 -17.18 11.18 -26.83
C ALA A 250 -18.08 10.78 -25.65
N GLU A 251 -18.34 11.75 -24.78
CA GLU A 251 -19.24 11.65 -23.62
C GLU A 251 -20.41 12.61 -23.84
N PHE A 252 -21.54 12.35 -23.21
CA PHE A 252 -22.62 13.33 -23.12
C PHE A 252 -22.23 14.41 -22.08
N THR A 253 -22.60 15.68 -22.35
CA THR A 253 -22.41 16.74 -21.36
C THR A 253 -23.09 16.37 -20.05
N PRO A 254 -22.43 16.55 -18.88
CA PRO A 254 -23.00 16.17 -17.58
C PRO A 254 -24.18 17.07 -17.12
N LYS A 255 -24.72 17.92 -17.99
CA LYS A 255 -25.89 18.76 -17.68
C LYS A 255 -27.20 17.98 -17.81
N ILE A 256 -28.10 18.16 -16.85
CA ILE A 256 -29.50 17.73 -16.91
C ILE A 256 -30.17 18.44 -18.10
N ILE A 257 -30.56 17.65 -19.10
CA ILE A 257 -31.14 18.14 -20.36
C ILE A 257 -32.51 18.74 -20.10
N GLN A 258 -32.67 20.04 -20.33
CA GLN A 258 -33.95 20.75 -20.15
C GLN A 258 -34.69 21.06 -21.45
N THR A 259 -34.03 21.02 -22.62
CA THR A 259 -34.63 21.33 -23.90
C THR A 259 -34.29 20.33 -25.01
N LYS A 260 -35.15 20.25 -26.07
CA LYS A 260 -34.95 19.39 -27.25
C LYS A 260 -33.70 19.72 -28.07
N GLU A 261 -33.25 20.96 -28.02
CA GLU A 261 -32.09 21.47 -28.79
C GLU A 261 -30.72 21.18 -28.13
N GLU A 262 -30.73 20.91 -26.82
CA GLU A 262 -29.50 20.56 -26.05
C GLU A 262 -29.14 19.06 -26.08
N ARG A 263 -29.92 18.22 -26.77
CA ARG A 263 -29.86 16.75 -26.73
C ARG A 263 -28.67 16.13 -27.45
N ALA A 264 -27.81 16.88 -28.14
CA ALA A 264 -26.91 16.27 -29.10
C ALA A 264 -25.47 16.78 -29.10
N ASN A 265 -25.04 17.51 -28.09
CA ASN A 265 -23.66 17.96 -28.07
C ASN A 265 -22.77 16.89 -27.40
N LEU A 266 -22.22 16.02 -28.24
CA LEU A 266 -21.13 15.14 -27.85
C LEU A 266 -19.90 16.01 -27.55
N VAL A 267 -19.28 15.73 -26.43
CA VAL A 267 -18.06 16.42 -25.97
C VAL A 267 -16.97 15.41 -25.67
N TYR A 268 -15.74 15.87 -25.73
CA TYR A 268 -14.60 15.07 -25.35
C TYR A 268 -14.03 15.58 -24.02
N ALA A 269 -13.83 14.68 -23.06
CA ALA A 269 -13.19 15.02 -21.81
C ALA A 269 -11.68 15.21 -22.04
N VAL A 270 -11.12 16.27 -21.48
CA VAL A 270 -9.68 16.57 -21.49
C VAL A 270 -9.23 16.81 -20.05
N LYS A 271 -8.10 16.23 -19.67
CA LYS A 271 -7.51 16.46 -18.35
C LYS A 271 -6.27 17.33 -18.46
N VAL A 272 -6.28 18.40 -17.70
CA VAL A 272 -5.21 19.38 -17.61
C VAL A 272 -4.62 19.33 -16.20
N LYS A 273 -3.31 19.15 -16.11
CA LYS A 273 -2.57 19.17 -14.86
C LYS A 273 -2.22 20.60 -14.50
N VAL A 274 -2.57 21.02 -13.29
CA VAL A 274 -2.37 22.37 -12.76
C VAL A 274 -1.74 22.31 -11.39
N LYS A 275 -0.65 23.04 -11.18
CA LYS A 275 0.00 23.15 -9.86
C LYS A 275 -0.87 24.00 -8.94
N ASN A 276 -1.16 23.49 -7.75
CA ASN A 276 -1.97 24.17 -6.75
C ASN A 276 -1.09 25.05 -5.83
N ASP A 277 -1.48 26.27 -5.63
CA ASP A 277 -0.88 27.18 -4.64
C ASP A 277 -1.65 27.21 -3.30
N GLY A 278 -2.62 26.28 -3.12
CA GLY A 278 -3.51 26.20 -1.98
C GLY A 278 -4.90 26.81 -2.23
N SER A 279 -5.07 27.58 -3.30
CA SER A 279 -6.35 28.22 -3.67
C SER A 279 -7.31 27.25 -4.36
N LEU A 280 -6.79 26.28 -5.13
CA LEU A 280 -7.60 25.36 -5.89
C LEU A 280 -8.23 24.29 -4.97
N LYS A 281 -9.51 24.03 -5.15
CA LYS A 281 -10.30 23.05 -4.38
C LYS A 281 -10.95 22.03 -5.30
N ILE A 282 -11.13 20.81 -4.80
CA ILE A 282 -11.89 19.76 -5.52
C ILE A 282 -13.31 20.25 -5.77
N GLY A 283 -13.80 20.07 -7.01
CA GLY A 283 -15.12 20.52 -7.45
C GLY A 283 -15.17 21.99 -7.88
N MET A 284 -14.09 22.78 -7.69
CA MET A 284 -14.04 24.17 -8.10
C MET A 284 -14.13 24.28 -9.63
N PRO A 285 -15.06 25.13 -10.17
CA PRO A 285 -15.16 25.37 -11.61
C PRO A 285 -13.95 26.13 -12.12
N ALA A 286 -13.58 25.85 -13.37
CA ALA A 286 -12.52 26.57 -14.07
C ALA A 286 -12.73 26.54 -15.57
N GLU A 287 -12.03 27.47 -16.23
CA GLU A 287 -12.00 27.64 -17.68
C GLU A 287 -10.63 27.30 -18.23
N MET A 288 -10.58 26.68 -19.42
CA MET A 288 -9.35 26.49 -20.16
C MET A 288 -9.31 27.42 -21.38
N TRP A 289 -8.14 27.99 -21.60
CA TRP A 289 -7.84 28.88 -22.74
C TRP A 289 -6.63 28.33 -23.50
N ILE A 290 -6.81 28.06 -24.78
CA ILE A 290 -5.75 27.65 -25.73
C ILE A 290 -5.04 28.92 -26.18
N LYS A 291 -3.72 28.93 -26.11
CA LYS A 291 -2.91 30.05 -26.64
C LYS A 291 -2.75 29.92 -28.13
#